data_1e53b8cf20b997b6ba78b521ef26e806
#
_entry.id   1e53b8cf20b997b6ba78b521ef26e806
#
_cell.length_a   1.000
_cell.length_b   1.000
_cell.length_c   1.000
_cell.angle_alpha   90.00
_cell.angle_beta   90.00
_cell.angle_gamma   90.00
#
_symmetry.space_group_name_H-M   'P 1'
#
loop_
_entity.id
_entity.type
_entity.pdbx_description
1 polymer ?
#
loop_
_entity_poly.entity_id
_entity_poly.type
_entity_poly.pdbx_seq_one_letter_code
_entity_poly.pdbx_strand_id
1 'polypeptide(L)'
;MSDRRTFLKGSFAAAVAAVMGTGSAYAADAPLFGSIVYTNESPGKWDQKQGSHAPVITVDGSKVTVKTNHPMSEKHFIVRHTLVLADGSVLGSKTFVGTDPDAVSLYDLPEGYSGLLYATSFCNLHDFWMSETKI
;
A
#
# COMPACT_ATOMS: atom_id res chain seq x y z
N MET A 1 9.47 34.87 -20.48
CA MET A 1 8.74 33.59 -20.64
C MET A 1 9.68 32.44 -20.98
N SER A 2 10.55 32.59 -21.95
CA SER A 2 11.58 31.55 -22.25
C SER A 2 12.50 31.29 -21.09
N ASP A 3 12.86 32.31 -20.34
CA ASP A 3 13.77 32.23 -19.21
C ASP A 3 13.22 31.36 -18.06
N ARG A 4 11.92 31.42 -17.85
CA ARG A 4 11.28 30.57 -16.86
C ARG A 4 11.37 29.09 -17.19
N ARG A 5 11.19 28.77 -18.47
CA ARG A 5 11.30 27.37 -18.91
C ARG A 5 12.72 26.85 -18.81
N THR A 6 13.66 27.67 -19.18
CA THR A 6 15.09 27.34 -19.09
C THR A 6 15.50 27.16 -17.62
N PHE A 7 15.05 28.07 -16.76
CA PHE A 7 15.33 27.98 -15.33
C PHE A 7 14.74 26.71 -14.71
N LEU A 8 13.49 26.38 -15.02
CA LEU A 8 12.84 25.16 -14.51
C LEU A 8 13.53 23.90 -14.98
N LYS A 9 13.97 23.85 -16.24
CA LYS A 9 14.73 22.72 -16.76
C LYS A 9 16.07 22.58 -16.08
N GLY A 10 16.78 23.66 -15.89
CA GLY A 10 18.05 23.66 -15.19
C GLY A 10 17.92 23.26 -13.73
N SER A 11 16.92 23.80 -13.04
CA SER A 11 16.64 23.45 -11.64
C SER A 11 16.25 22.00 -11.49
N PHE A 12 15.43 21.50 -12.39
CA PHE A 12 15.01 20.09 -12.36
C PHE A 12 16.21 19.16 -12.55
N ALA A 13 17.07 19.43 -13.51
CA ALA A 13 18.27 18.61 -13.75
C ALA A 13 19.20 18.60 -12.52
N ALA A 14 19.41 19.77 -11.91
CA ALA A 14 20.20 19.88 -10.70
C ALA A 14 19.57 19.11 -9.53
N ALA A 15 18.27 19.23 -9.37
CA ALA A 15 17.54 18.52 -8.31
C ALA A 15 17.62 16.99 -8.48
N VAL A 16 17.50 16.49 -9.71
CA VAL A 16 17.60 15.06 -10.01
C VAL A 16 19.00 14.56 -9.66
N ALA A 17 20.03 15.28 -10.04
CA ALA A 17 21.41 14.89 -9.71
C ALA A 17 21.63 14.85 -8.20
N ALA A 18 21.14 15.85 -7.47
CA ALA A 18 21.25 15.89 -6.01
C ALA A 18 20.50 14.73 -5.35
N VAL A 19 19.30 14.43 -5.81
CA VAL A 19 18.50 13.31 -5.27
C VAL A 19 19.21 11.98 -5.51
N MET A 20 19.77 11.76 -6.68
CA MET A 20 20.52 10.53 -6.96
C MET A 20 21.78 10.40 -6.11
N GLY A 21 22.46 11.51 -5.82
CA GLY A 21 23.63 11.50 -4.98
C GLY A 21 23.34 11.22 -3.50
N THR A 22 22.16 11.58 -3.02
CA THR A 22 21.77 11.43 -1.61
C THR A 22 20.70 10.35 -1.38
N GLY A 23 20.06 9.86 -2.44
CA GLY A 23 18.89 8.99 -2.35
C GLY A 23 19.14 7.72 -1.55
N SER A 24 20.27 7.06 -1.71
CA SER A 24 20.58 5.83 -0.98
C SER A 24 20.79 6.09 0.52
N ALA A 25 21.46 7.18 0.87
CA ALA A 25 21.64 7.56 2.28
C ALA A 25 20.31 7.90 2.94
N TYR A 26 19.44 8.66 2.25
CA TYR A 26 18.13 9.00 2.75
C TYR A 26 17.26 7.75 2.95
N ALA A 27 17.26 6.83 2.00
CA ALA A 27 16.50 5.58 2.10
C ALA A 27 16.98 4.68 3.24
N ALA A 28 18.28 4.70 3.54
CA ALA A 28 18.85 3.95 4.66
C ALA A 28 18.45 4.55 6.02
N ASP A 29 18.38 5.89 6.10
CA ASP A 29 18.06 6.59 7.36
C ASP A 29 16.57 6.62 7.68
N ALA A 30 15.69 6.55 6.66
CA ALA A 30 14.26 6.66 6.82
C ALA A 30 13.52 5.61 5.97
N PRO A 31 13.53 4.33 6.40
CA PRO A 31 12.86 3.27 5.65
C PRO A 31 11.35 3.53 5.62
N LEU A 32 10.77 3.36 4.45
CA LEU A 32 9.34 3.54 4.22
C LEU A 32 8.52 2.49 4.98
N PHE A 33 8.96 1.23 4.93
CA PHE A 33 8.30 0.13 5.62
C PHE A 33 8.67 0.13 7.10
N GLY A 34 7.65 0.03 7.95
CA GLY A 34 7.79 0.10 9.39
C GLY A 34 7.78 1.52 9.95
N SER A 35 7.56 2.54 9.12
CA SER A 35 7.40 3.93 9.55
C SER A 35 6.15 4.60 9.00
N ILE A 36 5.84 4.38 7.73
CA ILE A 36 4.64 4.95 7.09
C ILE A 36 3.74 3.82 6.59
N VAL A 37 4.32 2.81 5.96
CA VAL A 37 3.61 1.61 5.51
C VAL A 37 4.10 0.44 6.37
N TYR A 38 3.16 -0.29 6.95
CA TYR A 38 3.46 -1.40 7.85
C TYR A 38 3.17 -2.73 7.16
N THR A 39 4.01 -3.72 7.41
CA THR A 39 3.87 -5.08 6.86
C THR A 39 4.07 -6.11 7.96
N ASN A 40 3.80 -7.38 7.66
CA ASN A 40 4.11 -8.48 8.59
C ASN A 40 5.58 -8.48 9.00
N GLU A 41 6.47 -8.20 8.05
CA GLU A 41 7.91 -8.23 8.25
C GLU A 41 8.43 -6.94 8.87
N SER A 42 7.72 -5.83 8.70
CA SER A 42 8.12 -4.51 9.18
C SER A 42 6.96 -3.80 9.85
N PRO A 43 6.52 -4.28 11.03
CA PRO A 43 5.38 -3.69 11.75
C PRO A 43 5.72 -2.40 12.50
N GLY A 44 7.01 -2.08 12.67
CA GLY A 44 7.44 -0.86 13.35
C GLY A 44 6.82 -0.70 14.74
N LYS A 45 6.28 0.48 15.02
CA LYS A 45 5.62 0.78 16.29
C LYS A 45 4.35 -0.04 16.54
N TRP A 46 3.82 -0.68 15.51
CA TRP A 46 2.62 -1.52 15.61
C TRP A 46 2.94 -3.00 15.73
N ASP A 47 4.14 -3.34 16.19
CA ASP A 47 4.51 -4.73 16.46
C ASP A 47 3.48 -5.40 17.38
N GLN A 48 3.15 -6.66 17.12
CA GLN A 48 2.08 -7.46 17.71
C GLN A 48 0.68 -7.20 17.12
N LYS A 49 0.55 -6.28 16.17
CA LYS A 49 -0.73 -6.00 15.51
C LYS A 49 -0.83 -6.57 14.09
N GLN A 50 0.20 -7.27 13.63
CA GLN A 50 0.27 -7.81 12.27
C GLN A 50 -0.93 -8.70 11.94
N GLY A 51 -1.25 -9.63 12.84
CA GLY A 51 -2.31 -10.61 12.60
C GLY A 51 -3.69 -10.00 12.43
N SER A 52 -3.93 -8.83 13.00
CA SER A 52 -5.22 -8.15 12.92
C SER A 52 -5.24 -6.96 11.95
N HIS A 53 -4.11 -6.60 11.36
CA HIS A 53 -4.03 -5.40 10.53
C HIS A 53 -3.45 -5.64 9.14
N ALA A 54 -2.48 -6.55 8.99
CA ALA A 54 -1.95 -6.87 7.67
C ALA A 54 -3.01 -7.59 6.84
N PRO A 55 -3.30 -7.12 5.61
CA PRO A 55 -4.30 -7.77 4.80
C PRO A 55 -3.84 -9.14 4.32
N VAL A 56 -4.75 -10.09 4.28
CA VAL A 56 -4.50 -11.45 3.79
C VAL A 56 -5.04 -11.54 2.36
N ILE A 57 -4.18 -11.93 1.44
CA ILE A 57 -4.54 -12.11 0.02
C ILE A 57 -4.76 -13.60 -0.23
N THR A 58 -5.92 -13.96 -0.72
CA THR A 58 -6.23 -15.32 -1.15
C THR A 58 -6.58 -15.31 -2.64
N VAL A 59 -5.92 -16.14 -3.41
CA VAL A 59 -6.14 -16.25 -4.85
C VAL A 59 -6.72 -17.61 -5.18
N ASP A 60 -7.86 -17.62 -5.85
CA ASP A 60 -8.53 -18.83 -6.33
C ASP A 60 -8.89 -18.63 -7.79
N GLY A 61 -8.06 -19.19 -8.69
CA GLY A 61 -8.18 -18.96 -10.12
C GLY A 61 -8.01 -17.48 -10.46
N SER A 62 -9.05 -16.88 -11.02
CA SER A 62 -9.06 -15.44 -11.34
C SER A 62 -9.65 -14.59 -10.23
N LYS A 63 -10.09 -15.20 -9.12
CA LYS A 63 -10.70 -14.46 -8.01
C LYS A 63 -9.68 -14.18 -6.92
N VAL A 64 -9.66 -12.93 -6.45
CA VAL A 64 -8.81 -12.50 -5.33
C VAL A 64 -9.71 -12.02 -4.21
N THR A 65 -9.44 -12.53 -3.01
CA THR A 65 -10.06 -12.06 -1.79
C THR A 65 -9.01 -11.35 -0.95
N VAL A 66 -9.32 -10.17 -0.49
CA VAL A 66 -8.50 -9.45 0.50
C VAL A 66 -9.29 -9.36 1.79
N LYS A 67 -8.71 -9.87 2.86
CA LYS A 67 -9.35 -9.85 4.18
C LYS A 67 -8.39 -9.30 5.22
N THR A 68 -8.87 -8.38 6.04
CA THR A 68 -8.18 -7.96 7.25
C THR A 68 -8.92 -8.57 8.44
N ASN A 69 -8.23 -9.37 9.24
CA ASN A 69 -8.81 -10.03 10.42
C ASN A 69 -8.94 -9.04 11.58
N HIS A 70 -9.75 -8.03 11.39
CA HIS A 70 -9.89 -6.89 12.28
C HIS A 70 -11.35 -6.74 12.67
N PRO A 71 -11.64 -6.50 13.96
CA PRO A 71 -13.01 -6.19 14.36
C PRO A 71 -13.45 -4.85 13.79
N MET A 72 -14.73 -4.74 13.49
CA MET A 72 -15.31 -3.53 12.91
C MET A 72 -16.22 -2.85 13.92
N SER A 73 -15.96 -1.58 14.19
CA SER A 73 -16.80 -0.72 15.03
C SER A 73 -16.70 0.70 14.52
N GLU A 74 -17.65 1.54 14.87
CA GLU A 74 -17.66 2.94 14.41
C GLU A 74 -16.44 3.73 14.88
N LYS A 75 -15.86 3.36 16.01
CA LYS A 75 -14.68 4.03 16.57
C LYS A 75 -13.37 3.46 16.06
N HIS A 76 -13.36 2.19 15.69
CA HIS A 76 -12.15 1.48 15.30
C HIS A 76 -12.47 0.47 14.20
N PHE A 77 -12.06 0.74 12.99
CA PHE A 77 -12.41 -0.08 11.83
C PHE A 77 -11.39 0.05 10.69
N ILE A 78 -11.44 -0.91 9.80
CA ILE A 78 -10.70 -0.84 8.54
C ILE A 78 -11.48 0.06 7.58
N VAL A 79 -10.84 1.11 7.13
CA VAL A 79 -11.45 2.14 6.29
C VAL A 79 -11.51 1.72 4.83
N ARG A 80 -10.44 1.09 4.33
CA ARG A 80 -10.33 0.84 2.88
C ARG A 80 -9.35 -0.27 2.57
N HIS A 81 -9.71 -1.10 1.61
CA HIS A 81 -8.81 -1.99 0.88
C HIS A 81 -8.55 -1.46 -0.52
N THR A 82 -7.35 -1.70 -1.04
CA THR A 82 -6.99 -1.47 -2.44
C THR A 82 -6.17 -2.67 -2.91
N LEU A 83 -6.43 -3.15 -4.10
CA LEU A 83 -5.62 -4.18 -4.75
C LEU A 83 -4.91 -3.59 -5.96
N VAL A 84 -3.59 -3.74 -5.98
CA VAL A 84 -2.71 -3.11 -6.97
C VAL A 84 -1.91 -4.18 -7.69
N LEU A 85 -1.79 -4.04 -9.00
CA LEU A 85 -1.00 -4.94 -9.85
C LEU A 85 0.48 -4.53 -9.87
N ALA A 86 1.32 -5.40 -10.42
CA ALA A 86 2.77 -5.19 -10.44
C ALA A 86 3.21 -3.88 -11.10
N ASP A 87 2.47 -3.40 -12.10
CA ASP A 87 2.77 -2.16 -12.80
C ASP A 87 2.27 -0.89 -12.07
N GLY A 88 1.69 -1.06 -10.88
CA GLY A 88 1.13 0.03 -10.10
C GLY A 88 -0.32 0.37 -10.42
N SER A 89 -0.93 -0.30 -11.40
CA SER A 89 -2.34 -0.04 -11.70
C SER A 89 -3.25 -0.60 -10.61
N VAL A 90 -4.27 0.16 -10.24
CA VAL A 90 -5.24 -0.23 -9.23
C VAL A 90 -6.30 -1.12 -9.89
N LEU A 91 -6.36 -2.38 -9.48
CA LEU A 91 -7.39 -3.29 -9.98
C LEU A 91 -8.75 -2.95 -9.39
N GLY A 92 -8.79 -2.57 -8.14
CA GLY A 92 -10.01 -2.15 -7.47
C GLY A 92 -9.76 -1.73 -6.05
N SER A 93 -10.82 -1.25 -5.40
CA SER A 93 -10.80 -0.84 -4.01
C SER A 93 -12.18 -0.99 -3.40
N LYS A 94 -12.23 -1.07 -2.07
CA LYS A 94 -13.47 -1.06 -1.31
C LYS A 94 -13.30 -0.19 -0.08
N THR A 95 -14.19 0.74 0.10
CA THR A 95 -14.27 1.58 1.30
C THR A 95 -15.32 1.01 2.23
N PHE A 96 -14.97 0.83 3.50
CA PHE A 96 -15.84 0.28 4.53
C PHE A 96 -16.39 1.37 5.42
N VAL A 97 -17.39 1.00 6.18
CA VAL A 97 -17.91 1.79 7.31
C VAL A 97 -17.82 0.94 8.58
N GLY A 98 -17.81 1.60 9.74
CA GLY A 98 -17.65 0.89 11.01
C GLY A 98 -18.75 -0.12 11.32
N THR A 99 -19.90 -0.02 10.68
CA THR A 99 -21.02 -0.94 10.84
C THR A 99 -20.98 -2.15 9.90
N ASP A 100 -19.99 -2.21 8.98
CA ASP A 100 -19.79 -3.40 8.16
C ASP A 100 -19.45 -4.60 9.03
N PRO A 101 -19.93 -5.82 8.66
CA PRO A 101 -19.71 -7.00 9.50
C PRO A 101 -18.24 -7.45 9.54
N ASP A 102 -17.50 -7.22 8.46
CA ASP A 102 -16.09 -7.60 8.34
C ASP A 102 -15.39 -6.74 7.29
N ALA A 103 -14.06 -6.84 7.26
CA ALA A 103 -13.23 -6.14 6.27
C ALA A 103 -12.78 -7.14 5.20
N VAL A 104 -13.66 -7.39 4.24
CA VAL A 104 -13.43 -8.31 3.12
C VAL A 104 -13.76 -7.62 1.81
N SER A 105 -12.89 -7.76 0.83
CA SER A 105 -13.09 -7.25 -0.53
C SER A 105 -12.72 -8.29 -1.57
N LEU A 106 -13.42 -8.27 -2.69
CA LEU A 106 -13.32 -9.27 -3.75
C LEU A 106 -12.96 -8.58 -5.07
N TYR A 107 -12.11 -9.24 -5.86
CA TYR A 107 -11.62 -8.70 -7.13
C TYR A 107 -11.52 -9.80 -8.18
N ASP A 108 -11.62 -9.40 -9.44
CA ASP A 108 -11.37 -10.27 -10.59
C ASP A 108 -10.05 -9.87 -11.24
N LEU A 109 -9.14 -10.83 -11.40
CA LEU A 109 -7.88 -10.60 -12.10
C LEU A 109 -8.10 -10.48 -13.60
N PRO A 110 -7.30 -9.68 -14.30
CA PRO A 110 -7.27 -9.71 -15.75
C PRO A 110 -6.92 -11.11 -16.24
N GLU A 111 -7.52 -11.52 -17.35
CA GLU A 111 -7.26 -12.83 -17.93
C GLU A 111 -5.76 -13.05 -18.19
N GLY A 112 -5.26 -14.18 -17.72
CA GLY A 112 -3.85 -14.56 -17.90
C GLY A 112 -2.86 -13.79 -17.04
N TYR A 113 -3.33 -13.02 -16.06
CA TYR A 113 -2.43 -12.25 -15.20
C TYR A 113 -1.53 -13.18 -14.38
N SER A 114 -0.23 -12.87 -14.38
CA SER A 114 0.75 -13.45 -13.47
C SER A 114 1.69 -12.34 -13.00
N GLY A 115 2.19 -12.46 -11.78
CA GLY A 115 3.09 -11.47 -11.20
C GLY A 115 2.70 -11.10 -9.79
N LEU A 116 3.22 -9.99 -9.31
CA LEU A 116 2.97 -9.51 -7.97
C LEU A 116 1.59 -8.86 -7.85
N LEU A 117 0.96 -9.11 -6.71
CA LEU A 117 -0.22 -8.40 -6.25
C LEU A 117 0.11 -7.73 -4.92
N TYR A 118 -0.34 -6.51 -4.76
CA TYR A 118 -0.21 -5.76 -3.51
C TYR A 118 -1.60 -5.44 -2.99
N ALA A 119 -1.86 -5.81 -1.74
CA ALA A 119 -3.10 -5.42 -1.06
C ALA A 119 -2.77 -4.39 0.00
N THR A 120 -3.57 -3.34 0.08
CA THR A 120 -3.47 -2.34 1.14
C THR A 120 -4.68 -2.42 2.05
N SER A 121 -4.47 -2.09 3.32
CA SER A 121 -5.50 -2.03 4.33
C SER A 121 -5.23 -0.85 5.25
N PHE A 122 -6.17 0.07 5.35
CA PHE A 122 -6.03 1.26 6.18
C PHE A 122 -6.93 1.16 7.39
N CYS A 123 -6.32 1.13 8.59
CA CYS A 123 -7.03 1.20 9.86
C CYS A 123 -7.07 2.65 10.34
N ASN A 124 -8.23 3.12 10.80
CA ASN A 124 -8.36 4.52 11.22
C ASN A 124 -7.51 4.88 12.46
N LEU A 125 -7.09 3.89 13.26
CA LEU A 125 -6.26 4.11 14.44
C LEU A 125 -4.82 3.59 14.30
N HIS A 126 -4.56 2.63 13.41
CA HIS A 126 -3.27 1.95 13.32
C HIS A 126 -2.63 2.03 11.94
N ASP A 127 -2.98 3.06 11.17
CA ASP A 127 -2.31 3.46 9.95
C ASP A 127 -2.44 2.48 8.79
N PHE A 128 -1.49 2.52 7.88
CA PHE A 128 -1.55 1.93 6.55
C PHE A 128 -0.74 0.65 6.49
N TRP A 129 -1.40 -0.45 6.15
CA TRP A 129 -0.79 -1.77 6.08
C TRP A 129 -0.79 -2.30 4.65
N MET A 130 0.20 -3.11 4.33
CA MET A 130 0.35 -3.70 3.02
C MET A 130 0.83 -5.15 3.12
N SER A 131 0.35 -5.97 2.20
CA SER A 131 0.85 -7.32 1.97
C SER A 131 1.07 -7.51 0.47
N GLU A 132 1.93 -8.45 0.13
CA GLU A 132 2.16 -8.81 -1.26
C GLU A 132 2.08 -10.32 -1.44
N THR A 133 1.72 -10.76 -2.63
CA THR A 133 1.81 -12.14 -3.05
C THR A 133 2.17 -12.21 -4.53
N LYS A 134 2.77 -13.32 -4.94
CA LYS A 134 3.12 -13.55 -6.35
C LYS A 134 2.33 -14.73 -6.87
N ILE A 135 1.75 -14.55 -8.05
CA ILE A 135 0.98 -15.59 -8.74
C ILE A 135 1.50 -15.84 -10.16
#